data_745b217f1d6ce8fc49f316a68c2c24d9
#
_entry.id   745b217f1d6ce8fc49f316a68c2c24d9
#
_cell.length_a   1.000
_cell.length_b   1.000
_cell.length_c   1.000
_cell.angle_alpha   90.00
_cell.angle_beta   90.00
_cell.angle_gamma   90.00
#
_symmetry.space_group_name_H-M   'P 1'
#
loop_
_entity.id
_entity.type
_entity.pdbx_description
1 polymer ?
#
loop_
_entity_poly.entity_id
_entity_poly.type
_entity_poly.pdbx_seq_one_letter_code
_entity_poly.pdbx_strand_id
1 'polypeptide(L)'
;MAEVKQDFVKFEQVDKSYDGEVLVVKGLDLDIAQGEFLTLLGPSGSGKTTTLMMLAGFETPTNGEIYLDGNPISNIPPHKRGIGMVFQNYALFPHLSVYENLAFPLKVRKTPKEIIDDKISKTLAMVSLSDFANRMPAQLSGGQQQRVAVARSLVFDPQLVLMDEPLGALDKNLRESMQYELKHIHESLGVTVVYVTHDQSE
;
A
#
# COMPACT_ATOMS: atom_id res chain seq x y z
N MET A 1 -12.02 14.67 20.06
CA MET A 1 -11.72 13.38 19.39
C MET A 1 -12.40 13.48 18.03
N ALA A 2 -11.66 13.36 16.93
CA ALA A 2 -12.27 13.30 15.60
C ALA A 2 -13.12 12.04 15.53
N GLU A 3 -14.30 12.14 14.96
CA GLU A 3 -15.21 11.01 14.74
C GLU A 3 -14.55 10.07 13.71
N VAL A 4 -14.34 8.81 14.07
CA VAL A 4 -13.75 7.81 13.17
C VAL A 4 -14.80 7.50 12.10
N LYS A 5 -14.47 7.77 10.82
CA LYS A 5 -15.36 7.46 9.70
C LYS A 5 -15.41 5.95 9.51
N GLN A 6 -16.60 5.36 9.64
CA GLN A 6 -16.81 3.91 9.52
C GLN A 6 -16.77 3.43 8.06
N ASP A 7 -17.03 4.31 7.09
CA ASP A 7 -17.07 4.08 5.65
C ASP A 7 -15.99 4.93 4.92
N PHE A 8 -14.76 4.95 5.47
CA PHE A 8 -13.65 5.70 4.88
C PHE A 8 -13.28 5.18 3.49
N VAL A 9 -13.25 3.85 3.29
CA VAL A 9 -13.26 3.21 1.99
C VAL A 9 -14.54 2.42 1.87
N LYS A 10 -15.26 2.56 0.74
CA LYS A 10 -16.49 1.82 0.51
C LYS A 10 -16.51 1.25 -0.90
N PHE A 11 -16.83 -0.03 -1.01
CA PHE A 11 -17.19 -0.70 -2.25
C PHE A 11 -18.70 -0.90 -2.27
N GLU A 12 -19.38 -0.45 -3.31
CA GLU A 12 -20.82 -0.64 -3.50
C GLU A 12 -21.10 -1.47 -4.74
N GLN A 13 -21.59 -2.71 -4.55
CA GLN A 13 -21.99 -3.65 -5.61
C GLN A 13 -20.95 -3.76 -6.72
N VAL A 14 -19.66 -3.86 -6.33
CA VAL A 14 -18.55 -3.85 -7.27
C VAL A 14 -18.38 -5.20 -7.94
N ASP A 15 -18.44 -5.20 -9.28
CA ASP A 15 -18.12 -6.33 -10.14
C ASP A 15 -16.83 -6.07 -10.93
N LYS A 16 -16.08 -7.12 -11.22
CA LYS A 16 -14.97 -7.09 -12.18
C LYS A 16 -14.97 -8.32 -13.06
N SER A 17 -15.00 -8.09 -14.36
CA SER A 17 -14.69 -9.06 -15.41
C SER A 17 -13.60 -8.52 -16.32
N TYR A 18 -12.73 -9.40 -16.83
CA TYR A 18 -11.69 -9.06 -17.80
C TYR A 18 -12.10 -9.41 -19.24
N ASP A 19 -12.98 -10.39 -19.40
CA ASP A 19 -13.46 -10.91 -20.70
C ASP A 19 -14.92 -10.55 -20.99
N GLY A 20 -15.63 -10.00 -20.02
CA GLY A 20 -17.06 -9.69 -20.09
C GLY A 20 -17.98 -10.88 -19.80
N GLU A 21 -17.44 -12.08 -19.59
CA GLU A 21 -18.21 -13.31 -19.35
C GLU A 21 -18.09 -13.79 -17.92
N VAL A 22 -16.86 -13.85 -17.38
CA VAL A 22 -16.59 -14.37 -16.05
C VAL A 22 -16.29 -13.23 -15.06
N LEU A 23 -17.04 -13.18 -13.95
CA LEU A 23 -16.80 -12.24 -12.88
C LEU A 23 -15.69 -12.77 -11.94
N VAL A 24 -14.56 -12.08 -11.89
CA VAL A 24 -13.46 -12.32 -10.95
C VAL A 24 -13.79 -11.76 -9.57
N VAL A 25 -14.47 -10.61 -9.52
CA VAL A 25 -15.09 -10.04 -8.31
C VAL A 25 -16.58 -9.88 -8.62
N LYS A 26 -17.44 -10.27 -7.68
CA LYS A 26 -18.89 -10.32 -7.89
C LYS A 26 -19.65 -9.67 -6.73
N GLY A 27 -20.34 -8.58 -7.03
CA GLY A 27 -21.23 -7.88 -6.10
C GLY A 27 -20.57 -7.56 -4.76
N LEU A 28 -19.30 -7.08 -4.80
CA LEU A 28 -18.55 -6.80 -3.58
C LEU A 28 -19.11 -5.56 -2.90
N ASP A 29 -19.61 -5.77 -1.67
CA ASP A 29 -19.93 -4.73 -0.70
C ASP A 29 -18.91 -4.82 0.44
N LEU A 30 -18.17 -3.76 0.72
CA LEU A 30 -17.13 -3.73 1.74
C LEU A 30 -16.95 -2.30 2.24
N ASP A 31 -17.05 -2.11 3.55
CA ASP A 31 -16.74 -0.87 4.23
C ASP A 31 -15.46 -1.03 5.06
N ILE A 32 -14.57 -0.04 5.03
CA ILE A 32 -13.33 -0.01 5.79
C ILE A 32 -13.29 1.29 6.58
N ALA A 33 -13.12 1.18 7.90
CA ALA A 33 -13.05 2.34 8.76
C ALA A 33 -11.70 3.08 8.64
N GLN A 34 -11.72 4.37 8.92
CA GLN A 34 -10.47 5.16 8.97
C GLN A 34 -9.56 4.65 10.09
N GLY A 35 -8.29 4.37 9.77
CA GLY A 35 -7.30 3.83 10.71
C GLY A 35 -7.41 2.32 10.91
N GLU A 36 -8.27 1.62 10.18
CA GLU A 36 -8.40 0.16 10.23
C GLU A 36 -7.23 -0.53 9.53
N PHE A 37 -6.81 -1.69 10.07
CA PHE A 37 -5.93 -2.65 9.38
C PHE A 37 -6.79 -3.82 8.91
N LEU A 38 -7.19 -3.80 7.65
CA LEU A 38 -8.00 -4.86 7.03
C LEU A 38 -7.12 -5.87 6.31
N THR A 39 -7.28 -7.16 6.61
CA THR A 39 -6.63 -8.25 5.87
C THR A 39 -7.61 -8.97 4.96
N LEU A 40 -7.31 -9.00 3.66
CA LEU A 40 -8.01 -9.82 2.67
C LEU A 40 -7.29 -11.15 2.55
N LEU A 41 -7.85 -12.19 3.14
CA LEU A 41 -7.33 -13.55 3.15
C LEU A 41 -8.11 -14.46 2.20
N GLY A 42 -7.42 -15.36 1.52
CA GLY A 42 -8.08 -16.38 0.68
C GLY A 42 -7.13 -17.02 -0.33
N PRO A 43 -7.56 -18.07 -1.04
CA PRO A 43 -6.74 -18.77 -2.01
C PRO A 43 -6.37 -17.89 -3.21
N SER A 44 -5.33 -18.28 -3.95
CA SER A 44 -4.98 -17.63 -5.22
C SER A 44 -6.17 -17.68 -6.20
N GLY A 45 -6.39 -16.58 -6.92
CA GLY A 45 -7.51 -16.47 -7.87
C GLY A 45 -8.86 -16.07 -7.25
N SER A 46 -8.96 -15.80 -5.94
CA SER A 46 -10.21 -15.36 -5.30
C SER A 46 -10.54 -13.87 -5.47
N GLY A 47 -9.82 -13.14 -6.31
CA GLY A 47 -10.11 -11.74 -6.62
C GLY A 47 -9.47 -10.70 -5.68
N LYS A 48 -8.68 -11.10 -4.66
CA LYS A 48 -8.07 -10.16 -3.68
C LYS A 48 -7.18 -9.11 -4.32
N THR A 49 -6.18 -9.55 -5.08
CA THR A 49 -5.29 -8.63 -5.82
C THR A 49 -6.09 -7.76 -6.79
N THR A 50 -7.10 -8.31 -7.47
CA THR A 50 -7.99 -7.54 -8.36
C THR A 50 -8.74 -6.45 -7.59
N THR A 51 -9.29 -6.77 -6.41
CA THR A 51 -9.95 -5.80 -5.52
C THR A 51 -8.98 -4.70 -5.09
N LEU A 52 -7.75 -5.09 -4.70
CA LEU A 52 -6.71 -4.13 -4.33
C LEU A 52 -6.32 -3.23 -5.52
N MET A 53 -6.18 -3.79 -6.73
CA MET A 53 -5.84 -3.04 -7.95
C MET A 53 -6.95 -2.08 -8.38
N MET A 54 -8.22 -2.44 -8.17
CA MET A 54 -9.34 -1.52 -8.39
C MET A 54 -9.29 -0.35 -7.41
N LEU A 55 -9.02 -0.60 -6.13
CA LEU A 55 -8.86 0.46 -5.11
C LEU A 55 -7.64 1.34 -5.40
N ALA A 56 -6.54 0.77 -5.86
CA ALA A 56 -5.34 1.51 -6.26
C ALA A 56 -5.53 2.34 -7.56
N GLY A 57 -6.51 1.97 -8.41
CA GLY A 57 -6.79 2.63 -9.69
C GLY A 57 -6.02 2.09 -10.88
N PHE A 58 -5.39 0.92 -10.75
CA PHE A 58 -4.77 0.20 -11.87
C PHE A 58 -5.79 -0.62 -12.67
N GLU A 59 -6.92 -0.95 -12.05
CA GLU A 59 -8.07 -1.59 -12.68
C GLU A 59 -9.32 -0.75 -12.45
N THR A 60 -10.25 -0.79 -13.41
CA THR A 60 -11.56 -0.13 -13.29
C THR A 60 -12.62 -1.19 -13.01
N PRO A 61 -13.55 -0.98 -12.08
CA PRO A 61 -14.71 -1.84 -11.91
C PRO A 61 -15.49 -2.00 -13.21
N THR A 62 -16.08 -3.18 -13.44
CA THR A 62 -17.02 -3.40 -14.54
C THR A 62 -18.39 -2.79 -14.22
N ASN A 63 -18.83 -2.97 -12.97
CA ASN A 63 -20.04 -2.36 -12.40
C ASN A 63 -19.76 -1.94 -10.97
N GLY A 64 -20.67 -1.14 -10.39
CA GLY A 64 -20.55 -0.62 -9.03
C GLY A 64 -19.63 0.58 -8.92
N GLU A 65 -19.39 1.03 -7.71
CA GLU A 65 -18.55 2.21 -7.45
C GLU A 65 -17.68 1.98 -6.21
N ILE A 66 -16.49 2.62 -6.22
CA ILE A 66 -15.56 2.63 -5.09
C ILE A 66 -15.45 4.08 -4.61
N TYR A 67 -15.60 4.27 -3.30
CA TYR A 67 -15.50 5.56 -2.66
C TYR A 67 -14.29 5.60 -1.72
N LEU A 68 -13.62 6.74 -1.68
CA LEU A 68 -12.59 7.08 -0.69
C LEU A 68 -12.97 8.40 -0.05
N ASP A 69 -13.15 8.38 1.27
CA ASP A 69 -13.58 9.57 2.04
C ASP A 69 -14.85 10.20 1.47
N GLY A 70 -15.84 9.35 1.09
CA GLY A 70 -17.12 9.76 0.50
C GLY A 70 -17.06 10.23 -0.96
N ASN A 71 -15.88 10.24 -1.59
CA ASN A 71 -15.72 10.65 -2.99
C ASN A 71 -15.57 9.43 -3.91
N PRO A 72 -16.29 9.35 -5.04
CA PRO A 72 -16.13 8.26 -5.98
C PRO A 72 -14.74 8.32 -6.65
N ILE A 73 -14.04 7.18 -6.71
CA ILE A 73 -12.66 7.13 -7.20
C ILE A 73 -12.46 6.20 -8.38
N SER A 74 -13.47 5.46 -8.85
CA SER A 74 -13.32 4.45 -9.92
C SER A 74 -12.70 5.02 -11.19
N ASN A 75 -12.98 6.28 -11.53
CA ASN A 75 -12.44 6.98 -12.70
C ASN A 75 -11.23 7.87 -12.40
N ILE A 76 -10.73 7.87 -11.16
CA ILE A 76 -9.55 8.66 -10.77
C ILE A 76 -8.28 7.83 -11.01
N PRO A 77 -7.29 8.33 -11.78
CA PRO A 77 -6.06 7.58 -12.04
C PRO A 77 -5.22 7.43 -10.75
N PRO A 78 -4.38 6.37 -10.64
CA PRO A 78 -3.65 6.01 -9.42
C PRO A 78 -2.89 7.16 -8.76
N HIS A 79 -2.17 7.96 -9.56
CA HIS A 79 -1.32 9.05 -9.07
C HIS A 79 -2.10 10.22 -8.45
N LYS A 80 -3.42 10.28 -8.63
CA LYS A 80 -4.31 11.30 -8.06
C LYS A 80 -5.11 10.82 -6.85
N ARG A 81 -5.07 9.52 -6.52
CA ARG A 81 -5.84 8.97 -5.39
C ARG A 81 -5.20 9.22 -4.02
N GLY A 82 -3.91 9.60 -3.98
CA GLY A 82 -3.21 9.84 -2.70
C GLY A 82 -2.95 8.57 -1.87
N ILE A 83 -3.01 7.42 -2.50
CA ILE A 83 -2.88 6.09 -1.89
C ILE A 83 -1.42 5.63 -1.96
N GLY A 84 -0.90 5.06 -0.87
CA GLY A 84 0.37 4.35 -0.85
C GLY A 84 0.21 2.92 -1.35
N MET A 85 1.22 2.37 -2.06
CA MET A 85 1.17 0.99 -2.56
C MET A 85 2.50 0.28 -2.34
N VAL A 86 2.42 -0.94 -1.78
CA VAL A 86 3.52 -1.89 -1.67
C VAL A 86 3.16 -3.11 -2.51
N PHE A 87 3.96 -3.39 -3.53
CA PHE A 87 3.79 -4.53 -4.44
C PHE A 87 4.52 -5.77 -3.93
N GLN A 88 4.10 -6.94 -4.33
CA GLN A 88 4.69 -8.23 -3.97
C GLN A 88 6.20 -8.32 -4.28
N ASN A 89 6.65 -7.71 -5.38
CA ASN A 89 8.06 -7.65 -5.79
C ASN A 89 8.76 -6.36 -5.35
N TYR A 90 8.16 -5.63 -4.38
CA TYR A 90 8.60 -4.33 -3.85
C TYR A 90 8.63 -3.19 -4.88
N ALA A 91 8.75 -3.48 -6.17
CA ALA A 91 8.79 -2.54 -7.30
C ALA A 91 9.74 -1.34 -7.05
N LEU A 92 10.89 -1.57 -6.42
CA LEU A 92 11.90 -0.52 -6.23
C LEU A 92 12.52 -0.17 -7.58
N PHE A 93 12.84 1.12 -7.76
CA PHE A 93 13.58 1.57 -8.93
C PHE A 93 15.05 1.14 -8.79
N PRO A 94 15.53 0.16 -9.58
CA PRO A 94 16.84 -0.47 -9.36
C PRO A 94 18.01 0.47 -9.65
N HIS A 95 17.79 1.52 -10.42
CA HIS A 95 18.77 2.54 -10.82
C HIS A 95 18.76 3.78 -9.93
N LEU A 96 17.92 3.80 -8.89
CA LEU A 96 17.83 4.87 -7.90
C LEU A 96 18.29 4.36 -6.53
N SER A 97 18.99 5.19 -5.77
CA SER A 97 19.34 4.93 -4.37
C SER A 97 18.08 4.81 -3.50
N VAL A 98 18.23 4.36 -2.26
CA VAL A 98 17.17 4.34 -1.26
C VAL A 98 16.56 5.74 -1.09
N TYR A 99 17.41 6.76 -0.90
CA TYR A 99 16.98 8.15 -0.81
C TYR A 99 16.16 8.57 -2.04
N GLU A 100 16.63 8.28 -3.24
CA GLU A 100 15.95 8.66 -4.49
C GLU A 100 14.64 7.90 -4.69
N ASN A 101 14.55 6.62 -4.27
CA ASN A 101 13.30 5.86 -4.26
C ASN A 101 12.23 6.55 -3.37
N LEU A 102 12.62 7.04 -2.18
CA LEU A 102 11.70 7.77 -1.29
C LEU A 102 11.42 9.20 -1.80
N ALA A 103 12.40 9.85 -2.42
CA ALA A 103 12.24 11.20 -2.98
C ALA A 103 11.28 11.22 -4.18
N PHE A 104 11.18 10.12 -4.93
CA PHE A 104 10.40 10.04 -6.15
C PHE A 104 8.92 10.45 -5.96
N PRO A 105 8.14 9.85 -5.05
CA PRO A 105 6.74 10.22 -4.85
C PRO A 105 6.56 11.67 -4.36
N LEU A 106 7.52 12.23 -3.63
CA LEU A 106 7.50 13.61 -3.17
C LEU A 106 7.79 14.59 -4.32
N LYS A 107 8.77 14.28 -5.19
CA LYS A 107 9.09 15.07 -6.39
C LYS A 107 7.92 15.13 -7.38
N VAL A 108 7.23 13.99 -7.60
CA VAL A 108 6.02 13.94 -8.45
C VAL A 108 4.91 14.85 -7.91
N ARG A 109 4.82 15.00 -6.58
CA ARG A 109 3.89 15.90 -5.89
C ARG A 109 4.39 17.34 -5.78
N LYS A 110 5.57 17.66 -6.39
CA LYS A 110 6.20 18.99 -6.37
C LYS A 110 6.48 19.51 -4.96
N THR A 111 6.79 18.61 -4.03
CA THR A 111 7.17 18.97 -2.65
C THR A 111 8.48 19.77 -2.66
N PRO A 112 8.61 20.87 -1.89
CA PRO A 112 9.85 21.61 -1.75
C PRO A 112 11.01 20.75 -1.23
N LYS A 113 12.24 21.05 -1.69
CA LYS A 113 13.42 20.22 -1.41
C LYS A 113 13.71 20.07 0.09
N GLU A 114 13.58 21.15 0.84
CA GLU A 114 13.83 21.18 2.29
C GLU A 114 12.87 20.24 3.04
N ILE A 115 11.62 20.14 2.56
CA ILE A 115 10.61 19.24 3.11
C ILE A 115 10.90 17.78 2.70
N ILE A 116 11.42 17.56 1.49
CA ILE A 116 11.79 16.22 1.01
C ILE A 116 12.87 15.61 1.92
N ASP A 117 13.94 16.35 2.22
CA ASP A 117 15.06 15.89 3.03
C ASP A 117 14.61 15.52 4.46
N ASP A 118 13.80 16.36 5.09
CA ASP A 118 13.23 16.11 6.43
C ASP A 118 12.33 14.87 6.46
N LYS A 119 11.38 14.76 5.50
CA LYS A 119 10.48 13.61 5.42
C LYS A 119 11.23 12.30 5.21
N ILE A 120 12.20 12.27 4.30
CA ILE A 120 12.99 11.07 4.01
C ILE A 120 13.77 10.66 5.25
N SER A 121 14.44 11.60 5.93
CA SER A 121 15.20 11.33 7.15
C SER A 121 14.32 10.70 8.23
N LYS A 122 13.14 11.28 8.49
CA LYS A 122 12.17 10.77 9.47
C LYS A 122 11.65 9.38 9.09
N THR A 123 11.31 9.18 7.81
CA THR A 123 10.77 7.92 7.32
C THR A 123 11.82 6.81 7.35
N LEU A 124 13.08 7.09 7.00
CA LEU A 124 14.17 6.11 7.10
C LEU A 124 14.47 5.74 8.55
N ALA A 125 14.41 6.68 9.48
CA ALA A 125 14.55 6.39 10.90
C ALA A 125 13.43 5.47 11.41
N MET A 126 12.18 5.71 10.98
CA MET A 126 11.01 4.89 11.34
C MET A 126 11.17 3.41 10.94
N VAL A 127 11.77 3.14 9.76
CA VAL A 127 11.99 1.77 9.27
C VAL A 127 13.40 1.25 9.57
N SER A 128 14.17 1.91 10.44
CA SER A 128 15.53 1.53 10.85
C SER A 128 16.53 1.41 9.68
N LEU A 129 16.45 2.32 8.71
CA LEU A 129 17.30 2.35 7.51
C LEU A 129 18.07 3.67 7.33
N SER A 130 18.31 4.46 8.38
CA SER A 130 18.98 5.77 8.30
C SER A 130 20.34 5.70 7.60
N ASP A 131 21.14 4.66 7.88
CA ASP A 131 22.50 4.48 7.33
C ASP A 131 22.50 3.94 5.89
N PHE A 132 21.34 3.65 5.33
CA PHE A 132 21.21 3.01 4.02
C PHE A 132 20.79 3.97 2.89
N ALA A 133 20.61 5.26 3.18
CA ALA A 133 20.08 6.26 2.26
C ALA A 133 20.77 6.27 0.88
N ASN A 134 22.10 6.09 0.84
CA ASN A 134 22.91 6.13 -0.38
C ASN A 134 23.07 4.75 -1.06
N ARG A 135 22.53 3.68 -0.49
CA ARG A 135 22.64 2.35 -1.10
C ARG A 135 21.66 2.17 -2.26
N MET A 136 22.07 1.34 -3.22
CA MET A 136 21.22 0.88 -4.32
C MET A 136 20.39 -0.35 -3.86
N PRO A 137 19.20 -0.60 -4.42
CA PRO A 137 18.39 -1.77 -4.08
C PRO A 137 19.15 -3.09 -4.12
N ALA A 138 20.03 -3.28 -5.12
CA ALA A 138 20.85 -4.50 -5.25
C ALA A 138 21.85 -4.73 -4.09
N GLN A 139 22.11 -3.72 -3.27
CA GLN A 139 23.00 -3.78 -2.11
C GLN A 139 22.25 -4.08 -0.79
N LEU A 140 20.96 -4.33 -0.88
CA LEU A 140 20.07 -4.55 0.26
C LEU A 140 19.61 -6.01 0.33
N SER A 141 19.42 -6.51 1.57
CA SER A 141 18.70 -7.78 1.78
C SER A 141 17.23 -7.65 1.40
N GLY A 142 16.53 -8.79 1.19
CA GLY A 142 15.10 -8.79 0.87
C GLY A 142 14.25 -8.02 1.89
N GLY A 143 14.48 -8.22 3.19
CA GLY A 143 13.78 -7.46 4.23
C GLY A 143 14.10 -5.96 4.23
N GLN A 144 15.36 -5.57 3.90
CA GLN A 144 15.69 -4.16 3.73
C GLN A 144 15.01 -3.54 2.50
N GLN A 145 14.94 -4.26 1.38
CA GLN A 145 14.21 -3.81 0.19
C GLN A 145 12.71 -3.63 0.49
N GLN A 146 12.13 -4.54 1.24
CA GLN A 146 10.73 -4.42 1.69
C GLN A 146 10.52 -3.18 2.56
N ARG A 147 11.37 -2.95 3.56
CA ARG A 147 11.31 -1.74 4.41
C ARG A 147 11.42 -0.47 3.57
N VAL A 148 12.26 -0.45 2.54
CA VAL A 148 12.33 0.69 1.59
C VAL A 148 11.02 0.85 0.83
N ALA A 149 10.37 -0.24 0.39
CA ALA A 149 9.08 -0.18 -0.30
C ALA A 149 7.96 0.35 0.62
N VAL A 150 7.91 -0.11 1.87
CA VAL A 150 7.00 0.41 2.90
C VAL A 150 7.27 1.89 3.17
N ALA A 151 8.53 2.28 3.39
CA ALA A 151 8.93 3.67 3.59
C ALA A 151 8.52 4.56 2.42
N ARG A 152 8.74 4.11 1.17
CA ARG A 152 8.34 4.84 -0.04
C ARG A 152 6.83 5.04 -0.13
N SER A 153 6.04 4.07 0.34
CA SER A 153 4.57 4.17 0.35
C SER A 153 4.05 5.14 1.43
N LEU A 154 4.82 5.38 2.50
CA LEU A 154 4.44 6.21 3.64
C LEU A 154 4.99 7.64 3.59
N VAL A 155 6.10 7.89 2.88
CA VAL A 155 6.88 9.15 2.95
C VAL A 155 6.09 10.43 2.60
N PHE A 156 4.97 10.31 1.90
CA PHE A 156 4.10 11.43 1.54
C PHE A 156 2.83 11.54 2.41
N ASP A 157 2.81 10.85 3.57
CA ASP A 157 1.72 10.83 4.57
C ASP A 157 0.36 10.43 3.95
N PRO A 158 0.24 9.26 3.30
CA PRO A 158 -1.04 8.81 2.76
C PRO A 158 -2.01 8.48 3.89
N GLN A 159 -3.31 8.63 3.63
CA GLN A 159 -4.36 8.18 4.55
C GLN A 159 -4.69 6.68 4.39
N LEU A 160 -4.31 6.10 3.26
CA LEU A 160 -4.53 4.70 2.91
C LEU A 160 -3.28 4.09 2.30
N VAL A 161 -2.88 2.92 2.78
CA VAL A 161 -1.80 2.11 2.21
C VAL A 161 -2.34 0.74 1.82
N LEU A 162 -2.03 0.33 0.62
CA LEU A 162 -2.37 -0.97 0.06
C LEU A 162 -1.11 -1.85 0.00
N MET A 163 -1.23 -3.11 0.41
CA MET A 163 -0.11 -4.05 0.43
C MET A 163 -0.54 -5.37 -0.23
N ASP A 164 0.11 -5.70 -1.36
CA ASP A 164 -0.16 -6.91 -2.11
C ASP A 164 0.91 -7.96 -1.82
N GLU A 165 0.58 -8.93 -0.96
CA GLU A 165 1.47 -10.02 -0.51
C GLU A 165 2.89 -9.54 -0.12
N PRO A 166 3.03 -8.48 0.71
CA PRO A 166 4.32 -7.83 0.92
C PRO A 166 5.37 -8.71 1.59
N LEU A 167 4.96 -9.79 2.27
CA LEU A 167 5.83 -10.70 3.02
C LEU A 167 6.10 -12.01 2.29
N GLY A 168 5.42 -12.27 1.16
CA GLY A 168 5.45 -13.57 0.46
C GLY A 168 6.83 -14.02 -0.02
N ALA A 169 7.76 -13.08 -0.27
CA ALA A 169 9.12 -13.38 -0.73
C ALA A 169 10.14 -13.60 0.41
N LEU A 170 9.73 -13.48 1.69
CA LEU A 170 10.61 -13.58 2.84
C LEU A 170 10.63 -15.00 3.45
N ASP A 171 11.77 -15.37 4.05
CA ASP A 171 11.85 -16.54 4.91
C ASP A 171 10.99 -16.37 6.18
N LYS A 172 10.68 -17.49 6.86
CA LYS A 172 9.77 -17.50 7.99
C LYS A 172 10.16 -16.54 9.12
N ASN A 173 11.43 -16.54 9.53
CA ASN A 173 11.88 -15.75 10.68
C ASN A 173 11.82 -14.25 10.36
N LEU A 174 12.23 -13.89 9.14
CA LEU A 174 12.19 -12.51 8.68
C LEU A 174 10.74 -12.03 8.51
N ARG A 175 9.84 -12.91 8.03
CA ARG A 175 8.41 -12.62 7.90
C ARG A 175 7.79 -12.29 9.25
N GLU A 176 7.99 -13.11 10.28
CA GLU A 176 7.49 -12.87 11.64
C GLU A 176 7.98 -11.52 12.19
N SER A 177 9.27 -11.21 12.02
CA SER A 177 9.83 -9.91 12.43
C SER A 177 9.16 -8.74 11.71
N MET A 178 8.93 -8.88 10.40
CA MET A 178 8.32 -7.82 9.58
C MET A 178 6.84 -7.60 9.89
N GLN A 179 6.08 -8.62 10.28
CA GLN A 179 4.70 -8.49 10.75
C GLN A 179 4.62 -7.57 11.97
N TYR A 180 5.49 -7.78 12.97
CA TYR A 180 5.57 -6.91 14.14
C TYR A 180 5.92 -5.47 13.79
N GLU A 181 6.84 -5.27 12.84
CA GLU A 181 7.22 -3.93 12.39
C GLU A 181 6.06 -3.22 11.67
N LEU A 182 5.37 -3.91 10.75
CA LEU A 182 4.22 -3.34 10.05
C LEU A 182 3.10 -2.96 11.01
N LYS A 183 2.81 -3.83 12.00
CA LYS A 183 1.84 -3.53 13.05
C LYS A 183 2.23 -2.31 13.86
N HIS A 184 3.49 -2.21 14.29
CA HIS A 184 3.99 -1.06 15.03
C HIS A 184 3.92 0.24 14.23
N ILE A 185 4.27 0.20 12.93
CA ILE A 185 4.15 1.35 12.02
C ILE A 185 2.67 1.78 11.91
N HIS A 186 1.76 0.84 11.71
CA HIS A 186 0.33 1.11 11.65
C HIS A 186 -0.18 1.77 12.95
N GLU A 187 0.11 1.18 14.11
CA GLU A 187 -0.31 1.70 15.42
C GLU A 187 0.27 3.10 15.70
N SER A 188 1.48 3.39 15.25
CA SER A 188 2.14 4.68 15.47
C SER A 188 1.62 5.80 14.56
N LEU A 189 1.22 5.46 13.33
CA LEU A 189 0.78 6.43 12.32
C LEU A 189 -0.74 6.57 12.24
N GLY A 190 -1.52 5.57 12.67
CA GLY A 190 -2.97 5.54 12.52
C GLY A 190 -3.44 5.53 11.06
N VAL A 191 -2.58 5.10 10.12
CA VAL A 191 -2.90 5.03 8.70
C VAL A 191 -3.83 3.85 8.42
N THR A 192 -4.81 4.00 7.53
CA THR A 192 -5.64 2.87 7.08
C THR A 192 -4.81 1.93 6.21
N VAL A 193 -4.90 0.62 6.46
CA VAL A 193 -4.15 -0.39 5.69
C VAL A 193 -5.09 -1.43 5.13
N VAL A 194 -4.94 -1.76 3.85
CA VAL A 194 -5.54 -2.94 3.22
C VAL A 194 -4.42 -3.88 2.81
N TYR A 195 -4.40 -5.04 3.42
CA TYR A 195 -3.36 -6.05 3.30
C TYR A 195 -3.89 -7.30 2.62
N VAL A 196 -3.25 -7.74 1.54
CA VAL A 196 -3.61 -8.98 0.84
C VAL A 196 -2.60 -10.05 1.17
N THR A 197 -3.08 -11.24 1.54
CA THR A 197 -2.25 -12.42 1.74
C THR A 197 -3.00 -13.70 1.39
N HIS A 198 -2.26 -14.77 1.15
CA HIS A 198 -2.78 -16.14 1.08
C HIS A 198 -2.32 -16.99 2.28
N ASP A 199 -1.48 -16.45 3.16
CA ASP A 199 -0.95 -17.13 4.35
C ASP A 199 -1.78 -16.76 5.60
N GLN A 200 -2.37 -17.77 6.24
CA GLN A 200 -3.18 -17.59 7.45
C GLN A 200 -2.34 -17.21 8.69
N SER A 201 -1.01 -17.36 8.61
CA SER A 201 -0.11 -16.99 9.70
C SER A 201 0.27 -15.51 9.68
N GLU A 202 -0.10 -14.78 8.64
CA GLU A 202 0.04 -13.34 8.50
C GLU A 202 -1.18 -12.59 9.04
#